data_0b86cd6c1c53e7553fd3d4a7600795ed
#
_entry.id   0b86cd6c1c53e7553fd3d4a7600795ed
#
_cell.length_a   1.000
_cell.length_b   1.000
_cell.length_c   1.000
_cell.angle_alpha   90.00
_cell.angle_beta   90.00
_cell.angle_gamma   90.00
#
_symmetry.space_group_name_H-M   'P 1'
#
loop_
_entity.id
_entity.type
_entity.pdbx_description
1 polymer ?
#
loop_
_entity_poly.entity_id
_entity_poly.type
_entity_poly.pdbx_seq_one_letter_code
_entity_poly.pdbx_strand_id
1 'polypeptide(L)'
;MNKARNTQTDKSNPLRICLGKTTKTNRVTNASPTWEQLCKKFETPIRTPETYDEYCSMDTDTAGRIKDVGYFIGGPSANGQRNAKNITTRNLITLDLDHAPNDLKEKFERSVGQLEFCIYSTHKHSPEKPRFRMLLPLSRTVSGTEYKAVARKLAQKIGIEYCDEASYVVSQAMYWPSCSKDAEYIFY
;
A
#
# COMPACT_ATOMS: atom_id res chain seq x y z
N MET A 1 -11.84 4.76 -35.80
CA MET A 1 -11.53 3.54 -35.04
C MET A 1 -10.23 3.78 -34.26
N ASN A 2 -10.32 4.23 -33.01
CA ASN A 2 -9.15 4.39 -32.15
C ASN A 2 -8.84 3.03 -31.49
N LYS A 3 -7.76 2.41 -31.90
CA LYS A 3 -7.20 1.25 -31.18
C LYS A 3 -6.76 1.75 -29.80
N ALA A 4 -7.44 1.31 -28.75
CA ALA A 4 -6.97 1.44 -27.38
C ALA A 4 -5.56 0.80 -27.32
N ARG A 5 -4.53 1.60 -27.04
CA ARG A 5 -3.20 1.07 -26.77
C ARG A 5 -3.30 0.29 -25.46
N ASN A 6 -3.22 -1.02 -25.60
CA ASN A 6 -3.06 -1.94 -24.46
C ASN A 6 -1.65 -1.69 -23.89
N THR A 7 -1.55 -0.74 -22.95
CA THR A 7 -0.31 -0.47 -22.22
C THR A 7 -0.23 -1.47 -21.07
N GLN A 8 0.12 -2.73 -21.41
CA GLN A 8 0.68 -3.63 -20.40
C GLN A 8 1.85 -2.91 -19.74
N THR A 9 1.80 -2.75 -18.43
CA THR A 9 2.96 -2.31 -17.64
C THR A 9 4.08 -3.30 -17.92
N ASP A 10 5.22 -2.81 -18.39
CA ASP A 10 6.40 -3.65 -18.55
C ASP A 10 6.85 -4.07 -17.14
N LYS A 11 6.58 -5.32 -16.77
CA LYS A 11 6.88 -5.89 -15.44
C LYS A 11 8.36 -5.84 -15.08
N SER A 12 9.22 -5.71 -16.07
CA SER A 12 10.67 -5.58 -15.90
C SER A 12 11.12 -4.16 -15.54
N ASN A 13 10.27 -3.14 -15.75
CA ASN A 13 10.62 -1.76 -15.45
C ASN A 13 10.65 -1.52 -13.94
N PRO A 14 11.78 -1.07 -13.38
CA PRO A 14 11.90 -0.85 -11.95
C PRO A 14 11.01 0.32 -11.50
N LEU A 15 10.27 0.09 -10.42
CA LEU A 15 9.49 1.12 -9.73
C LEU A 15 10.43 1.98 -8.88
N ARG A 16 10.25 3.28 -8.92
CA ARG A 16 11.01 4.20 -8.06
C ARG A 16 10.24 4.46 -6.78
N ILE A 17 10.70 3.90 -5.68
CA ILE A 17 10.08 4.01 -4.34
C ILE A 17 11.10 4.47 -3.32
N CYS A 18 10.68 4.80 -2.10
CA CYS A 18 11.59 4.93 -0.98
C CYS A 18 11.14 4.11 0.24
N LEU A 19 12.11 3.73 1.06
CA LEU A 19 12.00 2.81 2.18
C LEU A 19 12.40 3.51 3.47
N GLY A 20 11.64 3.31 4.54
CA GLY A 20 12.00 3.74 5.89
C GLY A 20 12.02 2.58 6.88
N LYS A 21 12.92 2.63 7.85
CA LYS A 21 13.06 1.59 8.88
C LYS A 21 12.00 1.70 9.98
N THR A 22 11.53 2.90 10.26
CA THR A 22 10.51 3.19 11.28
C THR A 22 9.85 4.53 10.96
N THR A 23 8.56 4.65 11.26
CA THR A 23 7.81 5.90 11.10
C THR A 23 8.21 7.00 12.09
N LYS A 24 8.97 6.65 13.13
CA LYS A 24 9.51 7.61 14.13
C LYS A 24 10.59 8.53 13.56
N THR A 25 11.17 8.19 12.42
CA THR A 25 12.15 9.02 11.72
C THR A 25 11.66 9.38 10.33
N ASN A 26 12.11 10.53 9.83
CA ASN A 26 11.82 10.95 8.45
C ASN A 26 12.88 10.47 7.44
N ARG A 27 13.87 9.68 7.87
CA ARG A 27 14.93 9.19 6.98
C ARG A 27 14.41 8.07 6.11
N VAL A 28 14.63 8.17 4.81
CA VAL A 28 14.28 7.15 3.82
C VAL A 28 15.43 6.93 2.84
N THR A 29 15.48 5.75 2.26
CA THR A 29 16.43 5.36 1.22
C THR A 29 15.66 5.01 -0.05
N ASN A 30 16.08 5.54 -1.19
CA ASN A 30 15.48 5.18 -2.48
C ASN A 30 15.83 3.75 -2.88
N ALA A 31 14.87 3.09 -3.53
CA ALA A 31 15.00 1.74 -4.06
C ALA A 31 14.27 1.65 -5.41
N SER A 32 14.67 0.67 -6.22
CA SER A 32 14.12 0.47 -7.55
C SER A 32 13.78 -1.01 -7.80
N PRO A 33 12.86 -1.60 -7.01
CA PRO A 33 12.42 -2.98 -7.22
C PRO A 33 11.55 -3.07 -8.49
N THR A 34 11.49 -4.25 -9.09
CA THR A 34 10.43 -4.57 -10.05
C THR A 34 9.09 -4.78 -9.33
N TRP A 35 7.99 -4.75 -10.08
CA TRP A 35 6.68 -5.06 -9.53
C TRP A 35 6.62 -6.47 -8.93
N GLU A 36 7.20 -7.44 -9.64
CA GLU A 36 7.27 -8.83 -9.18
C GLU A 36 8.05 -8.97 -7.86
N GLN A 37 9.19 -8.27 -7.72
CA GLN A 37 9.96 -8.26 -6.47
C GLN A 37 9.16 -7.68 -5.30
N LEU A 38 8.35 -6.64 -5.56
CA LEU A 38 7.46 -6.09 -4.53
C LEU A 38 6.34 -7.06 -4.15
N CYS A 39 5.66 -7.67 -5.13
CA CYS A 39 4.63 -8.68 -4.87
C CYS A 39 5.21 -9.82 -4.03
N LYS A 40 6.38 -10.34 -4.40
CA LYS A 40 7.07 -11.39 -3.64
C LYS A 40 7.35 -11.00 -2.19
N LYS A 41 7.70 -9.73 -1.95
CA LYS A 41 7.91 -9.21 -0.60
C LYS A 41 6.60 -9.11 0.19
N PHE A 42 5.47 -8.87 -0.47
CA PHE A 42 4.17 -8.77 0.19
C PHE A 42 3.51 -10.14 0.46
N GLU A 43 3.94 -11.21 -0.20
CA GLU A 43 3.39 -12.56 0.01
C GLU A 43 3.60 -13.08 1.44
N THR A 44 4.67 -12.67 2.11
CA THR A 44 5.02 -13.18 3.44
C THR A 44 5.08 -12.04 4.45
N PRO A 45 4.20 -12.03 5.47
CA PRO A 45 4.22 -11.00 6.51
C PRO A 45 5.35 -11.21 7.51
N ILE A 46 5.76 -10.16 8.18
CA ILE A 46 6.55 -10.24 9.40
C ILE A 46 5.59 -10.59 10.54
N ARG A 47 5.77 -11.78 11.15
CA ARG A 47 5.00 -12.19 12.31
C ARG A 47 5.62 -11.61 13.57
N THR A 48 4.80 -10.92 14.34
CA THR A 48 5.17 -10.32 15.63
C THR A 48 4.83 -11.29 16.78
N PRO A 49 5.47 -11.18 17.94
CA PRO A 49 5.41 -12.24 18.96
C PRO A 49 4.08 -12.29 19.75
N GLU A 50 3.31 -11.22 19.78
CA GLU A 50 2.03 -11.15 20.50
C GLU A 50 0.93 -11.91 19.76
N THR A 51 -0.15 -12.26 20.48
CA THR A 51 -1.40 -12.74 19.87
C THR A 51 -2.23 -11.58 19.34
N TYR A 52 -3.20 -11.89 18.48
CA TYR A 52 -4.13 -10.90 17.94
C TYR A 52 -4.94 -10.21 19.06
N ASP A 53 -5.40 -10.98 20.05
CA ASP A 53 -6.15 -10.43 21.19
C ASP A 53 -5.28 -9.52 22.07
N GLU A 54 -4.03 -9.92 22.32
CA GLU A 54 -3.06 -9.07 23.01
C GLU A 54 -2.86 -7.75 22.26
N TYR A 55 -2.64 -7.82 20.92
CA TYR A 55 -2.48 -6.63 20.09
C TYR A 55 -3.72 -5.71 20.13
N CYS A 56 -4.91 -6.27 20.04
CA CYS A 56 -6.17 -5.50 20.08
C CYS A 56 -6.42 -4.83 21.43
N SER A 57 -5.86 -5.37 22.52
CA SER A 57 -5.98 -4.86 23.89
C SER A 57 -4.94 -3.78 24.22
N MET A 58 -3.93 -3.58 23.37
CA MET A 58 -2.86 -2.60 23.60
C MET A 58 -3.35 -1.16 23.41
N ASP A 59 -2.68 -0.23 24.10
CA ASP A 59 -2.79 1.18 23.79
C ASP A 59 -2.25 1.49 22.36
N THR A 60 -2.69 2.62 21.81
CA THR A 60 -2.38 3.03 20.44
C THR A 60 -0.87 3.16 20.19
N ASP A 61 -0.10 3.62 21.16
CA ASP A 61 1.34 3.84 21.03
C ASP A 61 2.11 2.51 21.00
N THR A 62 1.73 1.57 21.87
CA THR A 62 2.31 0.23 21.93
C THR A 62 1.96 -0.56 20.67
N ALA A 63 0.69 -0.60 20.27
CA ALA A 63 0.25 -1.22 19.03
C ALA A 63 0.95 -0.59 17.81
N GLY A 64 1.12 0.75 17.82
CA GLY A 64 1.85 1.48 16.79
C GLY A 64 3.31 1.05 16.65
N ARG A 65 4.00 0.79 17.79
CA ARG A 65 5.39 0.31 17.80
C ARG A 65 5.52 -1.12 17.27
N ILE A 66 4.58 -2.00 17.60
CA ILE A 66 4.61 -3.40 17.18
C ILE A 66 4.46 -3.53 15.67
N LYS A 67 3.48 -2.86 15.07
CA LYS A 67 3.27 -2.90 13.61
C LYS A 67 4.31 -2.13 12.81
N ASP A 68 5.18 -1.32 13.45
CA ASP A 68 6.22 -0.53 12.77
C ASP A 68 7.44 -1.40 12.43
N VAL A 69 7.24 -2.34 11.55
CA VAL A 69 8.28 -3.23 11.00
C VAL A 69 9.01 -2.61 9.80
N GLY A 70 8.92 -1.29 9.66
CA GLY A 70 9.37 -0.53 8.51
C GLY A 70 8.24 -0.24 7.54
N TYR A 71 8.54 0.62 6.56
CA TYR A 71 7.54 1.11 5.60
C TYR A 71 8.14 1.42 4.23
N PHE A 72 7.27 1.60 3.26
CA PHE A 72 7.62 2.10 1.94
C PHE A 72 6.71 3.26 1.54
N ILE A 73 7.14 4.03 0.54
CA ILE A 73 6.34 5.04 -0.15
C ILE A 73 6.49 4.79 -1.64
N GLY A 74 5.39 4.77 -2.37
CA GLY A 74 5.35 4.46 -3.80
C GLY A 74 5.91 5.55 -4.72
N GLY A 75 6.85 6.34 -4.23
CA GLY A 75 7.60 7.37 -4.96
C GLY A 75 8.97 7.62 -4.34
N PRO A 76 9.95 8.12 -5.08
CA PRO A 76 11.29 8.41 -4.59
C PRO A 76 11.32 9.70 -3.76
N SER A 77 12.29 9.79 -2.85
CA SER A 77 12.63 11.02 -2.14
C SER A 77 13.80 11.73 -2.82
N ALA A 78 13.73 13.06 -2.95
CA ALA A 78 14.78 13.86 -3.57
C ALA A 78 16.05 13.94 -2.71
N ASN A 79 15.92 13.89 -1.37
CA ASN A 79 17.05 14.09 -0.45
C ASN A 79 17.11 13.11 0.73
N GLY A 80 16.42 11.98 0.63
CA GLY A 80 16.43 10.97 1.70
C GLY A 80 15.55 11.32 2.91
N GLN A 81 14.60 12.25 2.76
CA GLN A 81 13.64 12.61 3.81
C GLN A 81 12.20 12.41 3.36
N ARG A 82 11.36 11.89 4.25
CA ARG A 82 9.93 11.70 4.07
C ARG A 82 9.17 12.98 4.40
N ASN A 83 8.86 13.78 3.40
CA ASN A 83 7.91 14.88 3.48
C ASN A 83 7.40 15.24 2.07
N ALA A 84 6.34 16.03 2.00
CA ALA A 84 5.70 16.39 0.73
C ALA A 84 6.59 17.28 -0.18
N LYS A 85 7.63 17.94 0.36
CA LYS A 85 8.58 18.72 -0.44
C LYS A 85 9.57 17.82 -1.19
N ASN A 86 9.89 16.67 -0.62
CA ASN A 86 10.91 15.76 -1.15
C ASN A 86 10.32 14.55 -1.89
N ILE A 87 9.06 14.21 -1.65
CA ILE A 87 8.34 13.14 -2.33
C ILE A 87 7.24 13.81 -3.15
N THR A 88 7.54 14.13 -4.39
CA THR A 88 6.69 14.92 -5.29
C THR A 88 6.05 14.09 -6.40
N THR A 89 6.47 12.84 -6.54
CA THR A 89 6.02 11.93 -7.61
C THR A 89 5.71 10.53 -7.06
N ARG A 90 4.93 9.76 -7.82
CA ARG A 90 4.56 8.38 -7.51
C ARG A 90 4.69 7.48 -8.74
N ASN A 91 5.09 6.23 -8.50
CA ASN A 91 5.10 5.13 -9.46
C ASN A 91 4.14 4.01 -9.07
N LEU A 92 3.58 4.10 -7.85
CA LEU A 92 2.72 3.10 -7.26
C LEU A 92 1.53 3.80 -6.59
N ILE A 93 0.31 3.36 -6.90
CA ILE A 93 -0.86 3.69 -6.11
C ILE A 93 -0.86 2.79 -4.88
N THR A 94 -1.17 3.37 -3.72
CA THR A 94 -1.33 2.64 -2.47
C THR A 94 -2.59 3.14 -1.77
N LEU A 95 -3.55 2.25 -1.51
CA LEU A 95 -4.78 2.56 -0.79
C LEU A 95 -4.83 1.73 0.50
N ASP A 96 -5.07 2.39 1.62
CA ASP A 96 -5.34 1.75 2.91
C ASP A 96 -6.86 1.64 3.09
N LEU A 97 -7.36 0.43 3.32
CA LEU A 97 -8.78 0.08 3.30
C LEU A 97 -9.16 -0.42 4.69
N ASP A 98 -9.63 0.49 5.53
CA ASP A 98 -9.89 0.21 6.97
C ASP A 98 -11.24 -0.47 7.25
N HIS A 99 -12.14 -0.48 6.27
CA HIS A 99 -13.48 -1.05 6.38
C HIS A 99 -13.86 -1.80 5.10
N ALA A 100 -12.91 -2.57 4.57
CA ALA A 100 -13.11 -3.29 3.32
C ALA A 100 -14.20 -4.37 3.47
N PRO A 101 -15.00 -4.60 2.42
CA PRO A 101 -15.89 -5.76 2.38
C PRO A 101 -15.08 -7.05 2.17
N ASN A 102 -15.64 -8.19 2.57
CA ASN A 102 -14.98 -9.49 2.39
C ASN A 102 -14.78 -9.86 0.91
N ASP A 103 -15.64 -9.36 0.03
CA ASP A 103 -15.59 -9.56 -1.43
C ASP A 103 -14.80 -8.46 -2.17
N LEU A 104 -13.85 -7.80 -1.47
CA LEU A 104 -13.08 -6.67 -2.04
C LEU A 104 -12.36 -7.04 -3.34
N LYS A 105 -11.75 -8.24 -3.38
CA LYS A 105 -11.02 -8.69 -4.57
C LYS A 105 -11.93 -8.79 -5.79
N GLU A 106 -13.06 -9.47 -5.64
CA GLU A 106 -14.04 -9.67 -6.70
C GLU A 106 -14.68 -8.33 -7.14
N LYS A 107 -14.94 -7.44 -6.18
CA LYS A 107 -15.41 -6.08 -6.48
C LYS A 107 -14.40 -5.32 -7.31
N PHE A 108 -13.12 -5.40 -6.92
CA PHE A 108 -12.05 -4.72 -7.63
C PHE A 108 -11.90 -5.27 -9.05
N GLU A 109 -11.83 -6.58 -9.22
CA GLU A 109 -11.72 -7.24 -10.53
C GLU A 109 -12.88 -6.86 -11.46
N ARG A 110 -14.10 -6.80 -10.95
CA ARG A 110 -15.28 -6.35 -11.71
C ARG A 110 -15.22 -4.87 -12.08
N SER A 111 -14.69 -4.02 -11.19
CA SER A 111 -14.74 -2.56 -11.34
C SER A 111 -13.63 -2.00 -12.22
N VAL A 112 -12.44 -2.61 -12.22
CA VAL A 112 -11.24 -2.09 -12.89
C VAL A 112 -10.62 -3.07 -13.88
N GLY A 113 -11.20 -4.28 -14.01
CA GLY A 113 -10.90 -5.22 -15.07
C GLY A 113 -9.45 -5.71 -15.04
N GLN A 114 -8.68 -5.41 -16.08
CA GLN A 114 -7.38 -6.00 -16.36
C GLN A 114 -6.17 -5.24 -15.75
N LEU A 115 -6.39 -4.41 -14.73
CA LEU A 115 -5.26 -3.73 -14.07
C LEU A 115 -4.47 -4.72 -13.21
N GLU A 116 -3.16 -4.60 -13.23
CA GLU A 116 -2.30 -5.31 -12.28
C GLU A 116 -2.44 -4.70 -10.88
N PHE A 117 -2.60 -5.55 -9.88
CA PHE A 117 -2.70 -5.16 -8.49
C PHE A 117 -2.23 -6.27 -7.56
N CYS A 118 -1.94 -5.92 -6.34
CA CYS A 118 -1.93 -6.85 -5.23
C CYS A 118 -2.67 -6.26 -4.02
N ILE A 119 -3.18 -7.14 -3.17
CA ILE A 119 -3.87 -6.79 -1.93
C ILE A 119 -3.25 -7.62 -0.81
N TYR A 120 -2.98 -7.00 0.34
CA TYR A 120 -2.59 -7.73 1.53
C TYR A 120 -3.31 -7.20 2.76
N SER A 121 -3.56 -8.11 3.73
CA SER A 121 -4.18 -7.76 5.00
C SER A 121 -3.20 -6.98 5.88
N THR A 122 -3.72 -5.96 6.59
CA THR A 122 -2.92 -5.16 7.53
C THR A 122 -2.88 -5.79 8.91
N HIS A 123 -2.00 -5.34 9.79
CA HIS A 123 -1.75 -5.92 11.11
C HIS A 123 -3.01 -6.11 11.98
N LYS A 124 -3.99 -5.23 11.83
CA LYS A 124 -5.27 -5.26 12.58
C LYS A 124 -6.42 -5.90 11.81
N HIS A 125 -6.11 -6.69 10.78
CA HIS A 125 -7.13 -7.41 10.02
C HIS A 125 -7.72 -8.56 10.83
N SER A 126 -9.06 -8.75 10.73
CA SER A 126 -9.74 -9.98 11.10
C SER A 126 -10.89 -10.23 10.11
N PRO A 127 -11.44 -11.45 10.06
CA PRO A 127 -12.61 -11.75 9.21
C PRO A 127 -13.82 -10.85 9.50
N GLU A 128 -14.03 -10.47 10.78
CA GLU A 128 -15.15 -9.62 11.21
C GLU A 128 -14.89 -8.13 10.92
N LYS A 129 -13.63 -7.74 10.82
CA LYS A 129 -13.20 -6.36 10.54
C LYS A 129 -12.11 -6.36 9.49
N PRO A 130 -12.44 -6.62 8.23
CA PRO A 130 -11.45 -6.73 7.16
C PRO A 130 -10.70 -5.41 6.95
N ARG A 131 -9.38 -5.49 6.96
CA ARG A 131 -8.48 -4.36 6.71
C ARG A 131 -7.40 -4.78 5.73
N PHE A 132 -7.36 -4.07 4.61
CA PHE A 132 -6.46 -4.40 3.52
C PHE A 132 -5.66 -3.20 3.05
N ARG A 133 -4.57 -3.49 2.39
CA ARG A 133 -3.83 -2.51 1.60
C ARG A 133 -3.77 -2.98 0.15
N MET A 134 -4.20 -2.09 -0.74
CA MET A 134 -4.22 -2.34 -2.18
C MET A 134 -3.12 -1.54 -2.85
N LEU A 135 -2.41 -2.17 -3.76
CA LEU A 135 -1.32 -1.57 -4.52
C LEU A 135 -1.50 -1.82 -6.01
N LEU A 136 -1.21 -0.80 -6.81
CA LEU A 136 -1.23 -0.89 -8.27
C LEU A 136 0.00 -0.18 -8.85
N PRO A 137 0.77 -0.83 -9.71
CA PRO A 137 1.85 -0.17 -10.43
C PRO A 137 1.28 0.81 -11.45
N LEU A 138 1.87 1.99 -11.52
CA LEU A 138 1.53 2.98 -12.54
C LEU A 138 2.36 2.74 -13.80
N SER A 139 1.76 2.89 -14.97
CA SER A 139 2.46 2.77 -16.27
C SER A 139 3.51 3.86 -16.51
N ARG A 140 3.46 4.94 -15.73
CA ARG A 140 4.44 6.04 -15.73
C ARG A 140 4.50 6.73 -14.37
N THR A 141 5.55 7.47 -14.16
CA THR A 141 5.62 8.39 -13.01
C THR A 141 4.57 9.49 -13.14
N VAL A 142 3.87 9.78 -12.05
CA VAL A 142 2.87 10.85 -11.95
C VAL A 142 3.27 11.88 -10.88
N SER A 143 2.86 13.13 -11.06
CA SER A 143 3.04 14.17 -10.04
C SER A 143 2.16 13.92 -8.81
N GLY A 144 2.46 14.59 -7.67
CA GLY A 144 1.65 14.46 -6.46
C GLY A 144 0.19 14.90 -6.65
N THR A 145 -0.05 15.95 -7.46
CA THR A 145 -1.41 16.39 -7.79
C THR A 145 -2.14 15.36 -8.63
N GLU A 146 -1.48 14.82 -9.65
CA GLU A 146 -2.03 13.77 -10.50
C GLU A 146 -2.27 12.47 -9.71
N TYR A 147 -1.31 12.09 -8.84
CA TYR A 147 -1.47 10.95 -7.94
C TYR A 147 -2.75 11.05 -7.11
N LYS A 148 -2.97 12.19 -6.46
CA LYS A 148 -4.18 12.42 -5.65
C LYS A 148 -5.46 12.22 -6.47
N ALA A 149 -5.50 12.75 -7.69
CA ALA A 149 -6.66 12.63 -8.56
C ALA A 149 -6.90 11.16 -9.01
N VAL A 150 -5.85 10.47 -9.43
CA VAL A 150 -5.93 9.07 -9.90
C VAL A 150 -6.29 8.13 -8.76
N ALA A 151 -5.65 8.27 -7.58
CA ALA A 151 -5.94 7.46 -6.40
C ALA A 151 -7.39 7.64 -5.91
N ARG A 152 -7.89 8.88 -5.86
CA ARG A 152 -9.31 9.14 -5.52
C ARG A 152 -10.27 8.57 -6.57
N LYS A 153 -9.93 8.66 -7.86
CA LYS A 153 -10.76 8.08 -8.91
C LYS A 153 -10.83 6.56 -8.83
N LEU A 154 -9.72 5.91 -8.48
CA LEU A 154 -9.71 4.48 -8.22
C LEU A 154 -10.55 4.15 -6.98
N ALA A 155 -10.37 4.87 -5.88
CA ALA A 155 -11.17 4.70 -4.66
C ALA A 155 -12.67 4.84 -4.92
N GLN A 156 -13.09 5.80 -5.74
CA GLN A 156 -14.51 5.94 -6.15
C GLN A 156 -15.07 4.71 -6.89
N LYS A 157 -14.23 4.00 -7.62
CA LYS A 157 -14.66 2.78 -8.34
C LYS A 157 -14.82 1.56 -7.43
N ILE A 158 -14.05 1.47 -6.36
CA ILE A 158 -14.05 0.33 -5.43
C ILE A 158 -14.88 0.56 -4.17
N GLY A 159 -15.23 1.82 -3.89
CA GLY A 159 -15.91 2.29 -2.68
C GLY A 159 -15.00 3.23 -1.90
N ILE A 160 -15.19 4.54 -2.10
CA ILE A 160 -14.33 5.57 -1.47
C ILE A 160 -14.47 5.58 0.06
N GLU A 161 -15.59 5.10 0.56
CA GLU A 161 -15.91 4.95 1.98
C GLU A 161 -15.03 3.92 2.70
N TYR A 162 -14.40 3.02 1.98
CA TYR A 162 -13.46 2.04 2.52
C TYR A 162 -12.05 2.58 2.69
N CYS A 163 -11.73 3.67 1.99
CA CYS A 163 -10.36 4.18 1.87
C CYS A 163 -10.05 5.25 2.91
N ASP A 164 -8.91 5.09 3.60
CA ASP A 164 -8.34 6.17 4.41
C ASP A 164 -7.89 7.33 3.50
N GLU A 165 -8.32 8.56 3.81
CA GLU A 165 -7.96 9.76 3.06
C GLU A 165 -6.45 10.05 3.03
N ALA A 166 -5.72 9.60 4.04
CA ALA A 166 -4.26 9.69 4.06
C ALA A 166 -3.61 8.98 2.86
N SER A 167 -4.27 7.97 2.29
CA SER A 167 -3.82 7.27 1.07
C SER A 167 -3.63 8.20 -0.13
N TYR A 168 -4.32 9.34 -0.16
CA TYR A 168 -4.21 10.32 -1.26
C TYR A 168 -3.06 11.32 -1.09
N VAL A 169 -2.32 11.24 0.02
CA VAL A 169 -1.16 12.09 0.27
C VAL A 169 0.08 11.49 -0.40
N VAL A 170 0.77 12.29 -1.22
CA VAL A 170 1.92 11.82 -2.01
C VAL A 170 3.06 11.24 -1.16
N SER A 171 3.23 11.71 0.08
CA SER A 171 4.27 11.25 1.01
C SER A 171 3.78 10.24 2.06
N GLN A 172 2.56 9.70 1.87
CA GLN A 172 2.00 8.72 2.81
C GLN A 172 2.83 7.44 2.84
N ALA A 173 3.22 7.05 4.06
CA ALA A 173 3.95 5.83 4.33
C ALA A 173 2.98 4.64 4.47
N MET A 174 3.36 3.51 3.89
CA MET A 174 2.64 2.24 4.01
C MET A 174 3.55 1.23 4.71
N TYR A 175 3.11 0.72 5.87
CA TYR A 175 3.87 -0.31 6.58
C TYR A 175 4.05 -1.56 5.73
N TRP A 176 5.19 -2.21 5.86
CA TRP A 176 5.37 -3.55 5.33
C TRP A 176 4.34 -4.51 5.94
N PRO A 177 4.00 -5.61 5.26
CA PRO A 177 3.09 -6.60 5.80
C PRO A 177 3.57 -7.12 7.15
N SER A 178 2.70 -7.09 8.13
CA SER A 178 2.91 -7.71 9.44
C SER A 178 1.59 -8.20 10.03
N CYS A 179 1.66 -9.20 10.87
CA CYS A 179 0.52 -9.73 11.62
C CYS A 179 1.00 -10.36 12.93
N SER A 180 0.10 -10.47 13.92
CA SER A 180 0.35 -11.22 15.14
C SER A 180 0.66 -12.70 14.85
N LYS A 181 1.31 -13.39 15.78
CA LYS A 181 1.78 -14.80 15.58
C LYS A 181 0.69 -15.77 15.18
N ASP A 182 -0.54 -15.56 15.62
CA ASP A 182 -1.72 -16.40 15.43
C ASP A 182 -2.75 -15.79 14.45
N ALA A 183 -2.55 -14.57 13.99
CA ALA A 183 -3.48 -13.91 13.09
C ALA A 183 -3.43 -14.48 11.67
N GLU A 184 -4.57 -14.44 10.99
CA GLU A 184 -4.65 -14.75 9.56
C GLU A 184 -3.92 -13.65 8.76
N TYR A 185 -3.25 -14.07 7.69
CA TYR A 185 -2.68 -13.17 6.71
C TYR A 185 -3.18 -13.52 5.32
N ILE A 186 -3.70 -12.53 4.63
CA ILE A 186 -4.28 -12.69 3.29
C ILE A 186 -3.44 -11.90 2.29
N PHE A 187 -3.11 -12.55 1.18
CA PHE A 187 -2.46 -11.94 0.02
C PHE A 187 -3.13 -12.40 -1.28
N TYR A 188 -3.38 -11.43 -2.17
CA TYR A 188 -3.90 -11.65 -3.53
C TYR A 188 -3.04 -10.94 -4.56
#